data_2a6fa280291ffe6a238d211a74a7b771
#
_entry.id   2a6fa280291ffe6a238d211a74a7b771
#
_cell.length_a   1.000
_cell.length_b   1.000
_cell.length_c   1.000
_cell.angle_alpha   90.00
_cell.angle_beta   90.00
_cell.angle_gamma   90.00
#
_symmetry.space_group_name_H-M   'P 1'
#
loop_
_entity.id
_entity.type
_entity.pdbx_description
1 polymer ?
#
loop_
_entity_poly.entity_id
_entity_poly.type
_entity_poly.pdbx_seq_one_letter_code
_entity_poly.pdbx_strand_id
1 'polypeptide(L)'
;IDFGTYPFVTSSNTITAGTCTGLGVPPNKIGNAIGIFKAYCTRVGSGPFPTELHDNDGELMRKEGHEFGATTGRPRRCGWIDLVQLKYAIMINGVTELSMMKGDVLSIFDEIKACTHYIINGEKVTDFPFDINDHDITPVYESVPGWKEDLTKLEKLEDSPDTFVSYVNYLEKQLNVPIRVVSVGPDRKQTLSNA
;
A
#
# COMPACT_ATOMS: atom_id res chain seq x y z
N ILE A 1 2.26 -7.61 16.84
CA ILE A 1 3.54 -8.29 17.01
C ILE A 1 3.56 -9.58 16.20
N ASP A 2 2.59 -10.47 16.41
CA ASP A 2 2.62 -11.85 15.92
C ASP A 2 2.39 -12.01 14.40
N PHE A 3 1.83 -10.98 13.74
CA PHE A 3 1.49 -11.01 12.31
C PHE A 3 2.35 -10.09 11.44
N GLY A 4 3.35 -9.45 12.03
CA GLY A 4 4.27 -8.56 11.32
C GLY A 4 5.65 -9.16 11.14
N THR A 5 6.60 -8.29 10.80
CA THR A 5 8.01 -8.62 10.53
C THR A 5 8.84 -8.56 11.81
N TYR A 6 8.49 -9.37 12.83
CA TYR A 6 9.23 -9.40 14.09
C TYR A 6 10.74 -9.62 13.86
N PRO A 7 11.66 -8.92 14.55
CA PRO A 7 11.43 -7.98 15.65
C PRO A 7 11.12 -6.53 15.24
N PHE A 8 10.99 -6.23 13.96
CA PHE A 8 10.79 -4.89 13.40
C PHE A 8 9.31 -4.51 13.34
N VAL A 9 8.65 -4.55 14.48
CA VAL A 9 7.19 -4.32 14.60
C VAL A 9 6.89 -3.31 15.70
N THR A 10 5.70 -2.70 15.65
CA THR A 10 5.14 -1.94 16.76
C THR A 10 4.55 -2.88 17.82
N SER A 11 4.53 -2.44 19.07
CA SER A 11 3.88 -3.17 20.17
C SER A 11 2.34 -3.07 20.11
N SER A 12 1.80 -2.17 19.28
CA SER A 12 0.36 -1.99 19.11
C SER A 12 -0.27 -3.19 18.41
N ASN A 13 -1.49 -3.53 18.82
CA ASN A 13 -2.29 -4.54 18.15
C ASN A 13 -3.04 -3.87 16.98
N THR A 14 -2.50 -4.02 15.76
CA THR A 14 -2.94 -3.28 14.57
C THR A 14 -3.85 -4.08 13.64
N ILE A 15 -4.24 -5.30 14.03
CA ILE A 15 -5.20 -6.10 13.26
C ILE A 15 -6.64 -5.87 13.73
N THR A 16 -7.61 -6.14 12.87
CA THR A 16 -9.06 -5.98 13.15
C THR A 16 -9.48 -6.74 14.42
N ALA A 17 -8.94 -7.93 14.66
CA ALA A 17 -9.20 -8.71 15.87
C ALA A 17 -8.79 -7.98 17.17
N GLY A 18 -7.83 -7.05 17.09
CA GLY A 18 -7.44 -6.19 18.23
C GLY A 18 -8.57 -5.31 18.75
N THR A 19 -9.53 -4.97 17.90
CA THR A 19 -10.75 -4.22 18.28
C THR A 19 -11.59 -5.02 19.28
N CYS A 20 -11.71 -6.33 19.08
CA CYS A 20 -12.47 -7.20 19.99
C CYS A 20 -11.87 -7.20 21.38
N THR A 21 -10.55 -7.37 21.49
CA THR A 21 -9.85 -7.41 22.78
C THR A 21 -9.71 -6.01 23.41
N GLY A 22 -9.51 -4.97 22.59
CA GLY A 22 -9.34 -3.60 23.06
C GLY A 22 -10.63 -2.92 23.54
N LEU A 23 -11.76 -3.19 22.87
CA LEU A 23 -13.07 -2.60 23.20
C LEU A 23 -13.98 -3.57 23.95
N GLY A 24 -13.62 -4.83 24.12
CA GLY A 24 -14.48 -5.83 24.74
C GLY A 24 -15.74 -6.16 23.93
N VAL A 25 -15.68 -6.03 22.60
CA VAL A 25 -16.80 -6.37 21.70
C VAL A 25 -16.63 -7.76 21.10
N PRO A 26 -17.71 -8.55 20.95
CA PRO A 26 -17.60 -9.86 20.33
C PRO A 26 -17.36 -9.75 18.80
N PRO A 27 -16.66 -10.73 18.17
CA PRO A 27 -16.29 -10.68 16.75
C PRO A 27 -17.48 -10.48 15.79
N ASN A 28 -18.64 -11.00 16.13
CA ASN A 28 -19.87 -10.87 15.30
C ASN A 28 -20.49 -9.46 15.32
N LYS A 29 -19.90 -8.52 16.04
CA LYS A 29 -20.27 -7.09 16.02
C LYS A 29 -19.32 -6.25 15.16
N ILE A 30 -18.25 -6.86 14.64
CA ILE A 30 -17.41 -6.21 13.64
C ILE A 30 -18.16 -6.26 12.30
N GLY A 31 -18.39 -5.09 11.72
CA GLY A 31 -19.02 -4.94 10.40
C GLY A 31 -17.94 -4.96 9.29
N ASN A 32 -18.03 -3.99 8.38
CA ASN A 32 -17.04 -3.83 7.33
C ASN A 32 -15.67 -3.44 7.90
N ALA A 33 -14.64 -4.07 7.41
CA ALA A 33 -13.25 -3.70 7.69
C ALA A 33 -12.70 -2.94 6.49
N ILE A 34 -12.47 -1.64 6.65
CA ILE A 34 -11.95 -0.78 5.60
C ILE A 34 -10.44 -0.73 5.72
N GLY A 35 -9.73 -1.29 4.73
CA GLY A 35 -8.28 -1.24 4.64
C GLY A 35 -7.79 0.07 4.02
N ILE A 36 -6.91 0.79 4.71
CA ILE A 36 -6.29 2.01 4.19
C ILE A 36 -4.88 1.69 3.75
N PHE A 37 -4.53 1.98 2.50
CA PHE A 37 -3.19 1.77 1.95
C PHE A 37 -2.76 2.95 1.08
N LYS A 38 -1.47 3.09 0.84
CA LYS A 38 -0.93 4.06 -0.10
C LYS A 38 -0.76 3.42 -1.47
N ALA A 39 -0.81 4.21 -2.53
CA ALA A 39 -0.52 3.77 -3.90
C ALA A 39 0.92 3.23 -4.07
N TYR A 40 1.78 3.39 -3.08
CA TYR A 40 3.15 2.90 -2.97
C TYR A 40 3.48 2.53 -1.53
N CYS A 41 4.61 1.86 -1.28
CA CYS A 41 5.01 1.45 0.06
C CYS A 41 5.96 2.45 0.72
N THR A 42 5.82 2.59 2.05
CA THR A 42 6.77 3.34 2.88
C THR A 42 7.09 2.58 4.16
N ARG A 43 8.34 2.71 4.63
CA ARG A 43 8.75 2.14 5.91
C ARG A 43 9.56 3.14 6.73
N VAL A 44 9.34 3.12 8.03
CA VAL A 44 10.14 3.83 9.02
C VAL A 44 10.96 2.82 9.81
N GLY A 45 12.25 3.11 9.99
CA GLY A 45 13.15 2.23 10.75
C GLY A 45 13.68 1.06 9.95
N SER A 46 14.28 0.11 10.67
CA SER A 46 14.90 -1.10 10.12
C SER A 46 13.89 -2.19 9.78
N GLY A 47 14.36 -3.28 9.23
CA GLY A 47 13.56 -4.46 8.87
C GLY A 47 13.36 -4.63 7.38
N PRO A 48 12.77 -5.77 6.96
CA PRO A 48 12.63 -6.13 5.57
C PRO A 48 11.71 -5.19 4.82
N PHE A 49 12.10 -4.84 3.61
CA PHE A 49 11.31 -4.03 2.68
C PHE A 49 11.63 -4.50 1.26
N PRO A 50 11.02 -5.59 0.79
CA PRO A 50 11.38 -6.21 -0.49
C PRO A 50 11.33 -5.28 -1.69
N THR A 51 10.36 -4.35 -1.70
CA THR A 51 10.17 -3.41 -2.82
C THR A 51 10.86 -2.05 -2.61
N GLU A 52 11.77 -1.93 -1.63
CA GLU A 52 12.50 -0.68 -1.38
C GLU A 52 13.30 -0.24 -2.59
N LEU A 53 13.26 1.05 -2.89
CA LEU A 53 14.01 1.70 -3.96
C LEU A 53 15.19 2.48 -3.40
N HIS A 54 16.37 2.19 -3.92
CA HIS A 54 17.63 2.85 -3.58
C HIS A 54 18.15 3.76 -4.70
N ASP A 55 17.30 4.04 -5.68
CA ASP A 55 17.57 4.79 -6.89
C ASP A 55 16.86 6.16 -6.89
N ASN A 56 16.92 6.83 -8.04
CA ASN A 56 16.27 8.11 -8.25
C ASN A 56 14.73 8.05 -8.10
N ASP A 57 14.09 6.94 -8.44
CA ASP A 57 12.64 6.79 -8.31
C ASP A 57 12.23 6.79 -6.84
N GLY A 58 13.00 6.14 -5.97
CA GLY A 58 12.78 6.18 -4.52
C GLY A 58 12.92 7.60 -3.93
N GLU A 59 13.91 8.37 -4.42
CA GLU A 59 14.10 9.77 -4.00
C GLU A 59 12.96 10.66 -4.49
N LEU A 60 12.54 10.52 -5.73
CA LEU A 60 11.40 11.26 -6.30
C LEU A 60 10.12 10.95 -5.53
N MET A 61 9.82 9.68 -5.28
CA MET A 61 8.65 9.23 -4.52
C MET A 61 8.64 9.83 -3.10
N ARG A 62 9.81 9.84 -2.44
CA ARG A 62 9.97 10.45 -1.10
C ARG A 62 9.71 11.95 -1.12
N LYS A 63 10.25 12.64 -2.11
CA LYS A 63 10.12 14.10 -2.25
C LYS A 63 8.67 14.49 -2.55
N GLU A 64 8.07 13.93 -3.58
CA GLU A 64 6.68 14.24 -3.98
C GLU A 64 5.67 13.80 -2.90
N GLY A 65 5.90 12.64 -2.29
CA GLY A 65 5.05 12.14 -1.22
C GLY A 65 5.27 12.84 0.13
N HIS A 66 6.23 13.77 0.25
CA HIS A 66 6.63 14.38 1.52
C HIS A 66 6.90 13.33 2.61
N GLU A 67 7.59 12.23 2.23
CA GLU A 67 7.81 11.10 3.10
C GLU A 67 8.96 11.34 4.08
N PHE A 68 8.67 12.21 5.05
CA PHE A 68 9.57 12.57 6.17
C PHE A 68 8.81 12.45 7.49
N GLY A 69 9.53 12.17 8.55
CA GLY A 69 8.97 12.13 9.90
C GLY A 69 8.49 13.52 10.33
N ALA A 70 7.23 13.63 10.77
CA ALA A 70 6.64 14.92 11.12
C ALA A 70 7.40 15.66 12.23
N THR A 71 7.97 14.93 13.19
CA THR A 71 8.69 15.52 14.33
C THR A 71 10.20 15.59 14.09
N THR A 72 10.78 14.53 13.50
CA THR A 72 12.24 14.39 13.40
C THR A 72 12.79 14.78 12.03
N GLY A 73 11.96 14.99 11.02
CA GLY A 73 12.37 15.20 9.65
C GLY A 73 13.07 14.00 9.00
N ARG A 74 13.15 12.85 9.70
CA ARG A 74 13.88 11.67 9.20
C ARG A 74 13.22 11.15 7.92
N PRO A 75 14.01 10.92 6.82
CA PRO A 75 13.47 10.38 5.59
C PRO A 75 12.91 8.98 5.79
N ARG A 76 11.74 8.71 5.20
CA ARG A 76 11.17 7.38 5.14
C ARG A 76 11.76 6.62 3.96
N ARG A 77 11.89 5.32 4.10
CA ARG A 77 12.19 4.39 3.03
C ARG A 77 10.97 4.30 2.13
N CYS A 78 11.14 4.33 0.82
CA CYS A 78 10.06 4.29 -0.17
C CYS A 78 10.28 3.15 -1.16
N GLY A 79 9.20 2.62 -1.70
CA GLY A 79 9.26 1.55 -2.68
C GLY A 79 7.94 1.37 -3.43
N TRP A 80 7.97 0.61 -4.53
CA TRP A 80 6.76 0.27 -5.26
C TRP A 80 5.77 -0.52 -4.42
N ILE A 81 4.49 -0.49 -4.80
CA ILE A 81 3.45 -1.22 -4.09
C ILE A 81 3.78 -2.72 -4.05
N ASP A 82 3.60 -3.32 -2.89
CA ASP A 82 3.82 -4.74 -2.64
C ASP A 82 2.48 -5.47 -2.47
N LEU A 83 2.04 -6.12 -3.54
CA LEU A 83 0.76 -6.82 -3.53
C LEU A 83 0.80 -8.11 -2.70
N VAL A 84 1.98 -8.71 -2.48
CA VAL A 84 2.13 -9.88 -1.60
C VAL A 84 1.83 -9.48 -0.16
N GLN A 85 2.47 -8.41 0.33
CA GLN A 85 2.21 -7.87 1.66
C GLN A 85 0.76 -7.39 1.81
N LEU A 86 0.22 -6.70 0.80
CA LEU A 86 -1.13 -6.15 0.87
C LEU A 86 -2.20 -7.25 0.89
N LYS A 87 -2.05 -8.32 0.10
CA LYS A 87 -2.91 -9.50 0.16
C LYS A 87 -2.89 -10.16 1.53
N TYR A 88 -1.72 -10.30 2.11
CA TYR A 88 -1.57 -10.81 3.47
C TYR A 88 -2.28 -9.92 4.49
N ALA A 89 -2.09 -8.61 4.43
CA ALA A 89 -2.77 -7.66 5.32
C ALA A 89 -4.30 -7.72 5.17
N ILE A 90 -4.81 -7.83 3.92
CA ILE A 90 -6.24 -8.02 3.63
C ILE A 90 -6.77 -9.28 4.30
N MET A 91 -6.06 -10.39 4.14
CA MET A 91 -6.44 -11.70 4.69
C MET A 91 -6.55 -11.66 6.21
N ILE A 92 -5.49 -11.22 6.91
CA ILE A 92 -5.47 -11.24 8.39
C ILE A 92 -6.44 -10.25 9.03
N ASN A 93 -6.85 -9.21 8.30
CA ASN A 93 -7.79 -8.20 8.78
C ASN A 93 -9.24 -8.46 8.31
N GLY A 94 -9.48 -9.41 7.41
CA GLY A 94 -10.79 -9.63 6.82
C GLY A 94 -11.31 -8.36 6.13
N VAL A 95 -10.43 -7.66 5.39
CA VAL A 95 -10.76 -6.40 4.71
C VAL A 95 -11.85 -6.63 3.67
N THR A 96 -12.91 -5.85 3.77
CA THR A 96 -14.06 -5.91 2.85
C THR A 96 -14.03 -4.83 1.78
N GLU A 97 -13.37 -3.71 2.07
CA GLU A 97 -13.26 -2.54 1.20
C GLU A 97 -11.91 -1.87 1.40
N LEU A 98 -11.40 -1.20 0.37
CA LEU A 98 -10.13 -0.51 0.39
C LEU A 98 -10.27 1.00 0.15
N SER A 99 -9.39 1.77 0.79
CA SER A 99 -9.17 3.18 0.53
C SER A 99 -7.73 3.40 0.12
N MET A 100 -7.50 3.82 -1.13
CA MET A 100 -6.17 4.10 -1.66
C MET A 100 -5.80 5.56 -1.42
N MET A 101 -4.68 5.79 -0.76
CA MET A 101 -4.16 7.13 -0.46
C MET A 101 -3.00 7.48 -1.38
N LYS A 102 -2.81 8.79 -1.62
CA LYS A 102 -1.64 9.34 -2.32
C LYS A 102 -1.48 8.87 -3.76
N GLY A 103 -2.59 8.74 -4.50
CA GLY A 103 -2.56 8.46 -5.93
C GLY A 103 -1.84 9.54 -6.76
N ASP A 104 -1.92 10.79 -6.32
CA ASP A 104 -1.26 11.96 -6.90
C ASP A 104 0.27 11.85 -6.95
N VAL A 105 0.88 11.23 -5.95
CA VAL A 105 2.35 11.11 -5.85
C VAL A 105 2.95 10.34 -7.02
N LEU A 106 2.23 9.39 -7.57
CA LEU A 106 2.71 8.59 -8.70
C LEU A 106 2.55 9.28 -10.07
N SER A 107 1.92 10.46 -10.13
CA SER A 107 1.76 11.23 -11.37
C SER A 107 3.06 11.62 -12.07
N ILE A 108 4.19 11.57 -11.36
CA ILE A 108 5.51 11.92 -11.91
C ILE A 108 6.15 10.80 -12.74
N PHE A 109 5.66 9.56 -12.63
CA PHE A 109 6.24 8.40 -13.30
C PHE A 109 5.57 8.11 -14.64
N ASP A 110 6.37 7.70 -15.64
CA ASP A 110 5.88 7.21 -16.94
C ASP A 110 5.34 5.78 -16.84
N GLU A 111 5.93 5.01 -15.93
CA GLU A 111 5.60 3.62 -15.66
C GLU A 111 5.51 3.39 -14.15
N ILE A 112 4.49 2.69 -13.71
CA ILE A 112 4.26 2.35 -12.32
C ILE A 112 4.39 0.83 -12.17
N LYS A 113 5.12 0.40 -11.14
CA LYS A 113 5.40 -1.02 -10.91
C LYS A 113 4.64 -1.51 -9.68
N ALA A 114 4.13 -2.73 -9.78
CA ALA A 114 3.49 -3.44 -8.68
C ALA A 114 4.15 -4.80 -8.49
N CYS A 115 4.65 -5.09 -7.28
CA CYS A 115 5.23 -6.39 -6.98
C CYS A 115 4.12 -7.42 -6.82
N THR A 116 4.12 -8.42 -7.70
CA THR A 116 3.09 -9.47 -7.75
C THR A 116 3.49 -10.75 -7.03
N HIS A 117 4.80 -11.01 -6.93
CA HIS A 117 5.35 -12.17 -6.23
C HIS A 117 6.84 -11.94 -5.93
N TYR A 118 7.40 -12.82 -5.10
CA TYR A 118 8.83 -12.87 -4.81
C TYR A 118 9.49 -14.07 -5.47
N ILE A 119 10.81 -13.98 -5.66
CA ILE A 119 11.67 -15.14 -5.88
C ILE A 119 12.49 -15.33 -4.60
N ILE A 120 12.39 -16.50 -3.99
CA ILE A 120 13.12 -16.91 -2.80
C ILE A 120 13.79 -18.25 -3.10
N ASN A 121 15.11 -18.33 -3.00
CA ASN A 121 15.89 -19.52 -3.34
C ASN A 121 15.62 -20.06 -4.76
N GLY A 122 15.30 -19.17 -5.72
CA GLY A 122 14.97 -19.52 -7.09
C GLY A 122 13.52 -19.95 -7.33
N GLU A 123 12.70 -20.03 -6.30
CA GLU A 123 11.29 -20.42 -6.39
C GLU A 123 10.36 -19.21 -6.32
N LYS A 124 9.25 -19.29 -7.06
CA LYS A 124 8.19 -18.27 -7.04
C LYS A 124 7.35 -18.43 -5.79
N VAL A 125 7.25 -17.33 -5.01
CA VAL A 125 6.46 -17.26 -3.77
C VAL A 125 5.42 -16.14 -3.90
N THR A 126 4.15 -16.48 -3.72
CA THR A 126 3.00 -15.55 -3.80
C THR A 126 2.41 -15.20 -2.45
N ASP A 127 2.73 -15.97 -1.44
CA ASP A 127 2.31 -15.75 -0.06
C ASP A 127 3.40 -15.02 0.73
N PHE A 128 2.98 -14.20 1.69
CA PHE A 128 3.93 -13.46 2.52
C PHE A 128 4.66 -14.42 3.46
N PRO A 129 6.01 -14.55 3.38
CA PRO A 129 6.74 -15.50 4.20
C PRO A 129 6.75 -15.06 5.67
N PHE A 130 6.52 -16.02 6.56
CA PHE A 130 6.59 -15.78 8.00
C PHE A 130 8.01 -15.40 8.47
N ASP A 131 9.00 -16.04 7.90
CA ASP A 131 10.44 -15.88 8.17
C ASP A 131 11.12 -14.92 7.18
N ILE A 132 10.41 -13.89 6.77
CA ILE A 132 10.85 -12.93 5.75
C ILE A 132 12.24 -12.33 6.01
N ASN A 133 12.66 -12.26 7.28
CA ASN A 133 13.97 -11.75 7.67
C ASN A 133 15.14 -12.68 7.34
N ASP A 134 14.86 -13.97 7.12
CA ASP A 134 15.86 -15.02 6.97
C ASP A 134 16.14 -15.34 5.49
N HIS A 135 15.47 -14.64 4.58
CA HIS A 135 15.56 -14.89 3.15
C HIS A 135 16.12 -13.71 2.37
N ASP A 136 16.86 -14.03 1.32
CA ASP A 136 17.18 -13.09 0.25
C ASP A 136 16.00 -13.06 -0.74
N ILE A 137 15.29 -11.95 -0.75
CA ILE A 137 14.03 -11.79 -1.48
C ILE A 137 14.24 -10.91 -2.69
N THR A 138 13.94 -11.45 -3.87
CA THR A 138 13.89 -10.68 -5.10
C THR A 138 12.44 -10.40 -5.49
N PRO A 139 11.97 -9.14 -5.43
CA PRO A 139 10.62 -8.79 -5.87
C PRO A 139 10.50 -8.84 -7.39
N VAL A 140 9.38 -9.36 -7.89
CA VAL A 140 9.06 -9.40 -9.32
C VAL A 140 7.86 -8.51 -9.61
N TYR A 141 8.04 -7.61 -10.57
CA TYR A 141 7.09 -6.55 -10.85
C TYR A 141 6.33 -6.79 -12.15
N GLU A 142 5.06 -6.39 -12.13
CA GLU A 142 4.30 -6.03 -13.32
C GLU A 142 4.29 -4.51 -13.45
N SER A 143 4.37 -4.03 -14.68
CA SER A 143 4.39 -2.61 -15.00
C SER A 143 3.08 -2.19 -15.63
N VAL A 144 2.59 -1.01 -15.26
CA VAL A 144 1.42 -0.36 -15.86
C VAL A 144 1.77 1.05 -16.27
N PRO A 145 1.14 1.62 -17.32
CA PRO A 145 1.37 2.99 -17.74
C PRO A 145 1.03 4.00 -16.62
N GLY A 146 1.89 4.98 -16.43
CA GLY A 146 1.60 6.12 -15.56
C GLY A 146 0.61 7.10 -16.21
N TRP A 147 0.07 8.01 -15.43
CA TRP A 147 -0.93 8.97 -15.90
C TRP A 147 -0.36 10.37 -16.18
N LYS A 148 0.76 10.75 -15.60
CA LYS A 148 1.47 12.04 -15.86
C LYS A 148 0.58 13.29 -15.79
N GLU A 149 -0.52 13.21 -15.11
CA GLU A 149 -1.50 14.29 -14.98
C GLU A 149 -1.68 14.70 -13.51
N ASP A 150 -1.99 15.98 -13.31
CA ASP A 150 -2.31 16.53 -11.99
C ASP A 150 -3.71 16.08 -11.54
N LEU A 151 -3.77 15.10 -10.70
CA LEU A 151 -5.02 14.57 -10.15
C LEU A 151 -5.64 15.46 -9.06
N THR A 152 -4.91 16.44 -8.53
CA THR A 152 -5.33 17.21 -7.35
C THR A 152 -6.55 18.10 -7.58
N LYS A 153 -6.93 18.31 -8.85
CA LYS A 153 -8.07 19.15 -9.29
C LYS A 153 -9.32 18.34 -9.60
N LEU A 154 -9.24 17.03 -9.52
CA LEU A 154 -10.37 16.15 -9.82
C LEU A 154 -11.42 16.21 -8.71
N GLU A 155 -12.69 16.22 -9.10
CA GLU A 155 -13.83 16.14 -8.18
C GLU A 155 -14.48 14.76 -8.17
N LYS A 156 -14.29 13.98 -9.25
CA LYS A 156 -14.85 12.64 -9.41
C LYS A 156 -13.82 11.68 -9.99
N LEU A 157 -13.94 10.41 -9.64
CA LEU A 157 -13.08 9.37 -10.20
C LEU A 157 -13.31 9.17 -11.70
N GLU A 158 -14.54 9.40 -12.18
CA GLU A 158 -14.92 9.31 -13.59
C GLU A 158 -14.18 10.32 -14.49
N ASP A 159 -13.76 11.46 -13.93
CA ASP A 159 -13.03 12.51 -14.63
C ASP A 159 -11.50 12.24 -14.66
N SER A 160 -11.06 11.13 -14.08
CA SER A 160 -9.64 10.76 -14.01
C SER A 160 -9.13 10.24 -15.35
N PRO A 161 -7.82 10.39 -15.61
CA PRO A 161 -7.19 9.78 -16.78
C PRO A 161 -7.45 8.27 -16.87
N ASP A 162 -7.68 7.76 -18.07
CA ASP A 162 -7.95 6.33 -18.31
C ASP A 162 -6.86 5.41 -17.72
N THR A 163 -5.60 5.86 -17.74
CA THR A 163 -4.48 5.13 -17.16
C THR A 163 -4.58 5.02 -15.64
N PHE A 164 -5.06 6.08 -14.97
CA PHE A 164 -5.28 6.05 -13.52
C PHE A 164 -6.45 5.13 -13.14
N VAL A 165 -7.57 5.22 -13.86
CA VAL A 165 -8.71 4.32 -13.67
C VAL A 165 -8.29 2.87 -13.93
N SER A 166 -7.51 2.63 -14.98
CA SER A 166 -6.97 1.30 -15.30
C SER A 166 -6.07 0.76 -14.19
N TYR A 167 -5.26 1.61 -13.55
CA TYR A 167 -4.44 1.24 -12.39
C TYR A 167 -5.30 0.83 -11.18
N VAL A 168 -6.33 1.62 -10.86
CA VAL A 168 -7.26 1.29 -9.77
C VAL A 168 -7.94 -0.06 -10.03
N ASN A 169 -8.46 -0.26 -11.24
CA ASN A 169 -9.10 -1.52 -11.65
C ASN A 169 -8.12 -2.71 -11.63
N TYR A 170 -6.87 -2.48 -12.02
CA TYR A 170 -5.80 -3.48 -11.93
C TYR A 170 -5.59 -3.92 -10.48
N LEU A 171 -5.48 -2.96 -9.55
CA LEU A 171 -5.32 -3.26 -8.12
C LEU A 171 -6.52 -4.01 -7.56
N GLU A 172 -7.75 -3.59 -7.85
CA GLU A 172 -8.97 -4.30 -7.43
C GLU A 172 -8.97 -5.75 -7.90
N LYS A 173 -8.62 -5.97 -9.17
CA LYS A 173 -8.52 -7.32 -9.74
C LYS A 173 -7.45 -8.17 -9.06
N GLN A 174 -6.28 -7.60 -8.78
CA GLN A 174 -5.18 -8.30 -8.12
C GLN A 174 -5.48 -8.64 -6.66
N LEU A 175 -6.20 -7.75 -5.95
CA LEU A 175 -6.48 -7.86 -4.53
C LEU A 175 -7.81 -8.58 -4.25
N ASN A 176 -8.70 -8.66 -5.24
CA ASN A 176 -10.06 -9.19 -5.11
C ASN A 176 -10.88 -8.48 -4.01
N VAL A 177 -10.66 -7.18 -3.82
CA VAL A 177 -11.35 -6.32 -2.85
C VAL A 177 -11.59 -4.97 -3.52
N PRO A 178 -12.81 -4.39 -3.46
CA PRO A 178 -13.12 -3.11 -4.10
C PRO A 178 -12.39 -1.93 -3.43
N ILE A 179 -11.91 -1.01 -4.25
CA ILE A 179 -11.35 0.28 -3.81
C ILE A 179 -12.45 1.33 -3.91
N ARG A 180 -13.07 1.67 -2.77
CA ARG A 180 -14.20 2.60 -2.71
C ARG A 180 -13.80 4.05 -2.65
N VAL A 181 -12.61 4.33 -2.15
CA VAL A 181 -12.12 5.68 -1.94
C VAL A 181 -10.71 5.80 -2.47
N VAL A 182 -10.44 6.89 -3.20
CA VAL A 182 -9.12 7.22 -3.70
C VAL A 182 -8.78 8.65 -3.31
N SER A 183 -7.70 8.86 -2.58
CA SER A 183 -7.19 10.19 -2.26
C SER A 183 -6.12 10.60 -3.27
N VAL A 184 -6.29 11.78 -3.84
CA VAL A 184 -5.44 12.38 -4.88
C VAL A 184 -4.80 13.70 -4.41
N GLY A 185 -4.71 13.89 -3.10
CA GLY A 185 -4.05 15.03 -2.48
C GLY A 185 -4.33 15.13 -0.98
N PRO A 186 -3.72 16.10 -0.28
CA PRO A 186 -3.82 16.23 1.18
C PRO A 186 -5.13 16.87 1.68
N ASP A 187 -5.88 17.57 0.80
CA ASP A 187 -7.12 18.24 1.19
C ASP A 187 -8.29 17.24 1.22
N ARG A 188 -9.24 17.47 2.13
CA ARG A 188 -10.44 16.65 2.24
C ARG A 188 -11.25 16.57 0.94
N LYS A 189 -11.24 17.63 0.14
CA LYS A 189 -11.93 17.70 -1.15
C LYS A 189 -11.26 16.86 -2.24
N GLN A 190 -9.99 16.47 -2.03
CA GLN A 190 -9.19 15.64 -2.94
C GLN A 190 -9.37 14.15 -2.62
N THR A 191 -10.57 13.79 -2.21
CA THR A 191 -10.96 12.40 -1.93
C THR A 191 -12.10 12.04 -2.87
N LEU A 192 -11.81 11.15 -3.80
CA LEU A 192 -12.72 10.67 -4.83
C LEU A 192 -13.37 9.37 -4.34
N SER A 193 -14.68 9.25 -4.47
CA SER A 193 -15.40 8.02 -4.15
C SER A 193 -15.80 7.29 -5.43
N ASN A 194 -15.59 5.98 -5.44
CA ASN A 194 -16.15 5.06 -6.41
C ASN A 194 -17.52 4.63 -5.86
N ALA A 195 -18.60 5.14 -6.44
CA ALA A 195 -19.97 4.89 -5.98
C ALA A 195 -20.40 3.43 -6.19
#